data_7fa02cbae3a219cf0f8d5e0942312547
#
_entry.id   7fa02cbae3a219cf0f8d5e0942312547
#
_cell.length_a   1.000
_cell.length_b   1.000
_cell.length_c   1.000
_cell.angle_alpha   90.00
_cell.angle_beta   90.00
_cell.angle_gamma   90.00
#
_symmetry.space_group_name_H-M   'P 1'
#
loop_
_entity.id
_entity.type
_entity.pdbx_description
1 polymer ?
#
loop_
_entity_poly.entity_id
_entity_poly.type
_entity_poly.pdbx_seq_one_letter_code
_entity_poly.pdbx_strand_id
1 'polypeptide(L)'
;MRYNLLGKTGLKVSCLSFGASALGGVYNEVDEAEGIRAVHTALGLGINYFDVSPAYGGTKAETILGKALKGVSRERYYLSTKVGKHTNPACYGEDMFDFSRAGIRASLEQSARRLGTDYFDIVHIHDIEYQHRQHTVWAMTEGLESLLELKKEGRLGNVSFGIYPMDLWHRIFQELPIDAALVHNHYTLNDMRALELLPAAEQNSIGIINGSPFASGLLSGREAPDWHPVTAEDRRLFRQAALFCEKHGVPISKLALQFSSQSGKFPTTLFSSSRPESVRHNIAWHEEPLDPELLVEVQRILAPVMNKQWDYDIAVEKLNGRLPGLRRESYEPSSAKFE
;
A
#
# COMPACT_ATOMS: atom_id res chain seq x y z
N MET A 1 -10.81 -17.78 8.00
CA MET A 1 -10.33 -16.94 6.87
C MET A 1 -11.12 -17.26 5.62
N ARG A 2 -11.75 -16.26 4.96
CA ARG A 2 -12.44 -16.40 3.66
C ARG A 2 -11.47 -16.05 2.53
N TYR A 3 -11.73 -16.58 1.32
CA TYR A 3 -10.91 -16.31 0.14
C TYR A 3 -11.81 -15.87 -1.01
N ASN A 4 -11.41 -14.79 -1.70
CA ASN A 4 -12.17 -14.17 -2.77
C ASN A 4 -11.33 -14.10 -4.06
N LEU A 5 -11.96 -14.18 -5.23
CA LEU A 5 -11.28 -13.94 -6.49
C LEU A 5 -10.91 -12.44 -6.59
N LEU A 6 -9.69 -12.18 -7.01
CA LEU A 6 -9.18 -10.83 -7.24
C LEU A 6 -9.40 -10.43 -8.70
N GLY A 7 -10.61 -10.03 -9.05
CA GLY A 7 -10.98 -9.68 -10.42
C GLY A 7 -10.61 -10.77 -11.44
N LYS A 8 -10.07 -10.37 -12.59
CA LYS A 8 -9.62 -11.26 -13.68
C LYS A 8 -8.25 -11.89 -13.46
N THR A 9 -7.59 -11.62 -12.33
CA THR A 9 -6.21 -12.12 -12.07
C THR A 9 -6.13 -13.64 -11.93
N GLY A 10 -7.24 -14.31 -11.66
CA GLY A 10 -7.28 -15.73 -11.31
C GLY A 10 -6.81 -16.06 -9.89
N LEU A 11 -6.35 -15.06 -9.12
CA LEU A 11 -5.84 -15.27 -7.78
C LEU A 11 -6.99 -15.32 -6.76
N LYS A 12 -7.01 -16.36 -5.94
CA LYS A 12 -7.97 -16.53 -4.84
C LYS A 12 -7.31 -16.10 -3.53
N VAL A 13 -7.40 -14.79 -3.24
CA VAL A 13 -6.74 -14.15 -2.10
C VAL A 13 -7.56 -14.21 -0.81
N SER A 14 -6.89 -14.26 0.34
CA SER A 14 -7.53 -14.14 1.65
C SER A 14 -8.17 -12.75 1.83
N CYS A 15 -9.32 -12.68 2.51
CA CYS A 15 -10.05 -11.43 2.74
C CYS A 15 -9.24 -10.38 3.54
N LEU A 16 -8.27 -10.82 4.32
CA LEU A 16 -7.19 -10.01 4.87
C LEU A 16 -5.87 -10.42 4.23
N SER A 17 -5.05 -9.45 3.87
CA SER A 17 -3.72 -9.65 3.27
C SER A 17 -2.64 -8.93 4.05
N PHE A 18 -1.40 -9.38 3.92
CA PHE A 18 -0.26 -8.87 4.68
C PHE A 18 0.56 -7.88 3.85
N GLY A 19 0.51 -6.60 4.23
CA GLY A 19 1.41 -5.56 3.75
C GLY A 19 2.72 -5.56 4.54
N ALA A 20 3.83 -5.64 3.86
CA ALA A 20 5.14 -5.74 4.50
C ALA A 20 5.80 -4.39 4.83
N SER A 21 5.12 -3.24 4.66
CA SER A 21 5.72 -1.92 4.91
C SER A 21 6.25 -1.78 6.34
N ALA A 22 5.56 -2.33 7.33
CA ALA A 22 6.01 -2.32 8.72
C ALA A 22 7.32 -3.09 8.93
N LEU A 23 7.63 -4.10 8.12
CA LEU A 23 8.92 -4.83 8.18
C LEU A 23 10.09 -3.93 7.77
N GLY A 24 9.84 -2.90 6.96
CA GLY A 24 10.83 -1.90 6.56
C GLY A 24 11.13 -0.84 7.62
N GLY A 25 10.38 -0.82 8.72
CA GLY A 25 10.55 0.22 9.73
C GLY A 25 9.87 1.55 9.37
N VAL A 26 8.91 1.56 8.44
CA VAL A 26 8.21 2.77 7.98
C VAL A 26 7.49 3.51 9.11
N TYR A 27 7.05 2.80 10.14
CA TYR A 27 6.30 3.36 11.27
C TYR A 27 7.07 3.32 12.59
N ASN A 28 7.91 2.31 12.82
CA ASN A 28 8.69 2.10 14.03
C ASN A 28 9.90 1.23 13.73
N GLU A 29 10.90 1.24 14.60
CA GLU A 29 11.98 0.26 14.53
C GLU A 29 11.45 -1.17 14.56
N VAL A 30 12.10 -2.04 13.80
CA VAL A 30 11.69 -3.43 13.63
C VAL A 30 12.81 -4.36 14.02
N ASP A 31 12.52 -5.26 14.94
CA ASP A 31 13.29 -6.46 15.18
C ASP A 31 13.04 -7.46 14.04
N GLU A 32 14.10 -7.87 13.36
CA GLU A 32 14.01 -8.76 12.20
C GLU A 32 13.37 -10.11 12.56
N ALA A 33 13.76 -10.69 13.70
CA ALA A 33 13.23 -11.98 14.12
C ALA A 33 11.73 -11.90 14.46
N GLU A 34 11.30 -10.80 15.07
CA GLU A 34 9.91 -10.54 15.33
C GLU A 34 9.11 -10.37 14.04
N GLY A 35 9.66 -9.62 13.08
CA GLY A 35 9.07 -9.46 11.75
C GLY A 35 8.89 -10.78 11.00
N ILE A 36 9.91 -11.66 11.03
CA ILE A 36 9.83 -13.01 10.45
C ILE A 36 8.72 -13.83 11.13
N ARG A 37 8.62 -13.78 12.47
CA ARG A 37 7.54 -14.46 13.21
C ARG A 37 6.16 -13.90 12.86
N ALA A 38 6.03 -12.59 12.59
CA ALA A 38 4.77 -11.99 12.16
C ALA A 38 4.32 -12.54 10.80
N VAL A 39 5.22 -12.69 9.83
CA VAL A 39 4.93 -13.32 8.53
C VAL A 39 4.50 -14.78 8.70
N HIS A 40 5.24 -15.55 9.50
CA HIS A 40 4.87 -16.96 9.76
C HIS A 40 3.53 -17.07 10.49
N THR A 41 3.21 -16.14 11.40
CA THR A 41 1.91 -16.08 12.05
C THR A 41 0.80 -15.79 11.04
N ALA A 42 1.01 -14.86 10.11
CA ALA A 42 0.06 -14.56 9.03
C ALA A 42 -0.21 -15.80 8.15
N LEU A 43 0.85 -16.47 7.68
CA LEU A 43 0.76 -17.72 6.92
C LEU A 43 0.02 -18.84 7.69
N GLY A 44 0.35 -18.99 8.97
CA GLY A 44 -0.28 -20.01 9.84
C GLY A 44 -1.76 -19.77 10.11
N LEU A 45 -2.21 -18.52 10.05
CA LEU A 45 -3.61 -18.11 10.22
C LEU A 45 -4.38 -17.98 8.89
N GLY A 46 -3.76 -18.39 7.77
CA GLY A 46 -4.42 -18.51 6.48
C GLY A 46 -4.34 -17.27 5.59
N ILE A 47 -3.52 -16.28 5.91
CA ILE A 47 -3.20 -15.22 4.95
C ILE A 47 -2.33 -15.83 3.85
N ASN A 48 -2.75 -15.60 2.60
CA ASN A 48 -2.06 -16.13 1.44
C ASN A 48 -1.63 -15.05 0.42
N TYR A 49 -1.83 -13.75 0.72
CA TYR A 49 -1.34 -12.68 -0.15
C TYR A 49 -0.46 -11.71 0.64
N PHE A 50 0.76 -11.52 0.11
CA PHE A 50 1.81 -10.69 0.71
C PHE A 50 2.23 -9.61 -0.29
N ASP A 51 2.19 -8.36 0.14
CA ASP A 51 2.59 -7.21 -0.66
C ASP A 51 3.80 -6.50 -0.04
N VAL A 52 4.76 -6.14 -0.86
CA VAL A 52 5.99 -5.45 -0.44
C VAL A 52 6.41 -4.38 -1.45
N SER A 53 7.46 -3.63 -1.16
CA SER A 53 8.09 -2.68 -2.07
C SER A 53 9.57 -2.53 -1.76
N PRO A 54 10.45 -2.34 -2.76
CA PRO A 54 11.84 -1.94 -2.53
C PRO A 54 11.96 -0.59 -1.81
N ALA A 55 10.97 0.30 -1.94
CA ALA A 55 10.94 1.58 -1.24
C ALA A 55 10.72 1.44 0.28
N TYR A 56 10.22 0.32 0.77
CA TYR A 56 9.92 0.15 2.19
C TYR A 56 11.21 -0.09 3.02
N GLY A 57 11.65 0.98 3.71
CA GLY A 57 12.85 0.96 4.54
C GLY A 57 14.14 0.69 3.75
N GLY A 58 14.25 1.20 2.52
CA GLY A 58 15.43 1.01 1.69
C GLY A 58 15.73 -0.46 1.44
N THR A 59 14.75 -1.21 0.96
CA THR A 59 14.79 -2.66 0.68
C THR A 59 14.74 -3.61 1.90
N LYS A 60 14.76 -3.06 3.13
CA LYS A 60 14.73 -3.85 4.35
C LYS A 60 13.48 -4.76 4.42
N ALA A 61 12.31 -4.23 4.01
CA ALA A 61 11.07 -5.01 4.01
C ALA A 61 11.15 -6.24 3.10
N GLU A 62 11.66 -6.10 1.88
CA GLU A 62 11.84 -7.23 0.96
C GLU A 62 12.85 -8.25 1.51
N THR A 63 13.93 -7.79 2.12
CA THR A 63 14.95 -8.66 2.71
C THR A 63 14.36 -9.50 3.86
N ILE A 64 13.59 -8.89 4.76
CA ILE A 64 12.97 -9.59 5.89
C ILE A 64 11.88 -10.55 5.39
N LEU A 65 11.03 -10.09 4.44
CA LEU A 65 9.99 -10.95 3.86
C LEU A 65 10.60 -12.14 3.12
N GLY A 66 11.66 -11.94 2.33
CA GLY A 66 12.37 -13.01 1.64
C GLY A 66 12.96 -14.05 2.60
N LYS A 67 13.56 -13.62 3.72
CA LYS A 67 14.00 -14.52 4.78
C LYS A 67 12.86 -15.32 5.40
N ALA A 68 11.72 -14.67 5.64
CA ALA A 68 10.54 -15.32 6.22
C ALA A 68 9.89 -16.33 5.26
N LEU A 69 9.91 -16.07 3.96
CA LEU A 69 9.35 -16.97 2.94
C LEU A 69 10.30 -18.08 2.52
N LYS A 70 11.57 -18.01 2.92
CA LYS A 70 12.56 -19.06 2.61
C LYS A 70 12.12 -20.43 3.17
N GLY A 71 11.97 -21.40 2.27
CA GLY A 71 11.51 -22.75 2.62
C GLY A 71 10.00 -22.90 2.73
N VAL A 72 9.21 -21.84 2.56
CA VAL A 72 7.77 -21.93 2.41
C VAL A 72 7.45 -22.32 0.98
N SER A 73 6.62 -23.36 0.77
CA SER A 73 6.17 -23.76 -0.57
C SER A 73 5.54 -22.58 -1.30
N ARG A 74 5.97 -22.30 -2.54
CA ARG A 74 5.54 -21.16 -3.35
C ARG A 74 4.04 -21.16 -3.64
N GLU A 75 3.42 -22.32 -3.68
CA GLU A 75 1.98 -22.52 -3.89
C GLU A 75 1.11 -22.08 -2.72
N ARG A 76 1.71 -21.85 -1.54
CA ARG A 76 0.98 -21.45 -0.33
C ARG A 76 0.67 -19.98 -0.27
N TYR A 77 1.27 -19.15 -1.14
CA TYR A 77 1.10 -17.69 -1.08
C TYR A 77 1.19 -17.04 -2.45
N TYR A 78 0.54 -15.92 -2.58
CA TYR A 78 0.73 -14.96 -3.65
C TYR A 78 1.64 -13.84 -3.17
N LEU A 79 2.48 -13.33 -4.07
CA LEU A 79 3.47 -12.31 -3.75
C LEU A 79 3.38 -11.17 -4.76
N SER A 80 3.29 -9.94 -4.25
CA SER A 80 3.47 -8.74 -5.05
C SER A 80 4.64 -7.92 -4.59
N THR A 81 5.28 -7.24 -5.53
CA THR A 81 6.23 -6.17 -5.29
C THR A 81 5.94 -4.97 -6.17
N LYS A 82 6.74 -3.92 -6.08
CA LYS A 82 6.54 -2.68 -6.78
C LYS A 82 7.79 -2.26 -7.54
N VAL A 83 7.61 -1.46 -8.60
CA VAL A 83 8.67 -0.95 -9.45
C VAL A 83 8.52 0.55 -9.70
N GLY A 84 9.57 1.18 -10.18
CA GLY A 84 9.59 2.59 -10.56
C GLY A 84 10.00 3.53 -9.45
N LYS A 85 9.56 3.31 -8.20
CA LYS A 85 10.00 4.06 -7.04
C LYS A 85 11.02 3.27 -6.22
N HIS A 86 12.16 3.87 -5.96
CA HIS A 86 13.22 3.33 -5.11
C HIS A 86 13.53 4.30 -3.99
N THR A 87 13.95 3.78 -2.83
CA THR A 87 14.61 4.58 -1.81
C THR A 87 16.08 4.26 -1.86
N ASN A 88 16.93 5.27 -2.08
CA ASN A 88 18.36 5.07 -2.04
C ASN A 88 18.82 4.92 -0.57
N PRO A 89 19.35 3.76 -0.15
CA PRO A 89 19.82 3.57 1.23
C PRO A 89 20.97 4.51 1.60
N ALA A 90 21.74 5.01 0.61
CA ALA A 90 22.84 5.95 0.82
C ALA A 90 22.38 7.40 0.94
N CYS A 91 21.18 7.73 0.47
CA CYS A 91 20.58 9.08 0.49
C CYS A 91 19.24 9.00 1.22
N TYR A 92 19.26 8.95 2.53
CA TYR A 92 18.06 8.89 3.36
C TYR A 92 17.13 10.07 3.02
N GLY A 93 15.94 9.76 2.48
CA GLY A 93 14.91 10.75 2.14
C GLY A 93 14.82 11.16 0.67
N GLU A 94 15.71 10.72 -0.20
CA GLU A 94 15.54 10.89 -1.64
C GLU A 94 14.85 9.68 -2.24
N ASP A 95 13.56 9.82 -2.55
CA ASP A 95 12.87 8.88 -3.41
C ASP A 95 13.40 9.06 -4.84
N MET A 96 13.90 7.98 -5.41
CA MET A 96 14.35 7.91 -6.79
C MET A 96 13.27 7.27 -7.65
N PHE A 97 13.06 7.83 -8.84
CA PHE A 97 12.08 7.31 -9.79
C PHE A 97 12.76 6.94 -11.09
N ASP A 98 12.57 5.70 -11.54
CA ASP A 98 13.02 5.21 -12.83
C ASP A 98 11.96 4.28 -13.43
N PHE A 99 11.18 4.82 -14.35
CA PHE A 99 10.14 4.10 -15.09
C PHE A 99 10.61 3.66 -16.47
N SER A 100 11.91 3.77 -16.77
CA SER A 100 12.47 3.25 -18.00
C SER A 100 12.38 1.73 -18.04
N ARG A 101 12.34 1.17 -19.25
CA ARG A 101 12.35 -0.29 -19.44
C ARG A 101 13.53 -0.96 -18.74
N ALA A 102 14.70 -0.36 -18.80
CA ALA A 102 15.90 -0.88 -18.14
C ALA A 102 15.79 -0.80 -16.61
N GLY A 103 15.31 0.34 -16.09
CA GLY A 103 15.12 0.56 -14.64
C GLY A 103 14.11 -0.38 -14.03
N ILE A 104 12.94 -0.55 -14.67
CA ILE A 104 11.89 -1.47 -14.20
C ILE A 104 12.40 -2.91 -14.19
N ARG A 105 13.07 -3.37 -15.26
CA ARG A 105 13.64 -4.72 -15.33
C ARG A 105 14.69 -4.93 -14.25
N ALA A 106 15.63 -4.01 -14.08
CA ALA A 106 16.67 -4.07 -13.05
C ALA A 106 16.07 -4.07 -11.63
N SER A 107 15.04 -3.24 -11.40
CA SER A 107 14.31 -3.20 -10.11
C SER A 107 13.66 -4.55 -9.80
N LEU A 108 12.95 -5.13 -10.75
CA LEU A 108 12.27 -6.41 -10.56
C LEU A 108 13.28 -7.56 -10.31
N GLU A 109 14.41 -7.57 -11.01
CA GLU A 109 15.47 -8.56 -10.80
C GLU A 109 16.10 -8.44 -9.41
N GLN A 110 16.32 -7.21 -8.92
CA GLN A 110 16.84 -6.99 -7.57
C GLN A 110 15.82 -7.42 -6.51
N SER A 111 14.53 -7.15 -6.69
CA SER A 111 13.46 -7.62 -5.82
C SER A 111 13.39 -9.15 -5.81
N ALA A 112 13.52 -9.79 -6.98
CA ALA A 112 13.55 -11.24 -7.12
C ALA A 112 14.69 -11.88 -6.29
N ARG A 113 15.90 -11.28 -6.33
CA ARG A 113 17.03 -11.74 -5.50
C ARG A 113 16.78 -11.61 -4.00
N ARG A 114 16.23 -10.47 -3.55
CA ARG A 114 15.94 -10.23 -2.12
C ARG A 114 14.83 -11.15 -1.60
N LEU A 115 13.82 -11.40 -2.42
CA LEU A 115 12.66 -12.22 -2.06
C LEU A 115 12.86 -13.71 -2.33
N GLY A 116 13.93 -14.10 -3.05
CA GLY A 116 14.24 -15.49 -3.35
C GLY A 116 13.24 -16.13 -4.30
N THR A 117 12.72 -15.38 -5.27
CA THR A 117 11.75 -15.83 -6.27
C THR A 117 12.14 -15.35 -7.66
N ASP A 118 11.69 -16.04 -8.70
CA ASP A 118 11.84 -15.65 -10.11
C ASP A 118 10.51 -15.20 -10.74
N TYR A 119 9.42 -15.26 -9.97
CA TYR A 119 8.08 -14.96 -10.43
C TYR A 119 7.28 -14.18 -9.36
N PHE A 120 6.53 -13.18 -9.82
CA PHE A 120 5.59 -12.41 -9.00
C PHE A 120 4.17 -12.59 -9.50
N ASP A 121 3.22 -12.77 -8.58
CA ASP A 121 1.80 -12.89 -8.95
C ASP A 121 1.23 -11.54 -9.40
N ILE A 122 1.68 -10.45 -8.79
CA ILE A 122 1.34 -9.07 -9.17
C ILE A 122 2.58 -8.18 -9.07
N VAL A 123 2.75 -7.26 -10.03
CA VAL A 123 3.73 -6.17 -9.91
C VAL A 123 3.00 -4.84 -10.07
N HIS A 124 3.23 -3.92 -9.12
CA HIS A 124 2.63 -2.59 -9.12
C HIS A 124 3.62 -1.54 -9.64
N ILE A 125 3.18 -0.64 -10.50
CA ILE A 125 3.85 0.63 -10.75
C ILE A 125 3.54 1.54 -9.57
N HIS A 126 4.58 2.11 -8.91
CA HIS A 126 4.48 2.68 -7.57
C HIS A 126 4.58 4.20 -7.57
N ASP A 127 3.64 4.85 -6.85
CA ASP A 127 3.70 6.27 -6.44
C ASP A 127 4.05 7.24 -7.58
N ILE A 128 3.35 7.13 -8.71
CA ILE A 128 3.60 7.91 -9.93
C ILE A 128 3.23 9.38 -9.80
N GLU A 129 2.53 9.73 -8.72
CA GLU A 129 2.06 11.07 -8.40
C GLU A 129 3.09 11.94 -7.69
N TYR A 130 4.15 11.36 -7.13
CA TYR A 130 5.16 12.09 -6.38
C TYR A 130 5.95 13.06 -7.26
N GLN A 131 6.64 14.00 -6.61
CA GLN A 131 7.41 15.08 -7.26
C GLN A 131 6.55 15.88 -8.24
N HIS A 132 5.36 16.30 -7.78
CA HIS A 132 4.41 17.10 -8.56
C HIS A 132 3.99 16.44 -9.87
N ARG A 133 3.84 15.10 -9.88
CA ARG A 133 3.38 14.31 -11.04
C ARG A 133 4.30 14.35 -12.27
N GLN A 134 5.54 14.78 -12.12
CA GLN A 134 6.47 14.89 -13.26
C GLN A 134 6.73 13.55 -13.95
N HIS A 135 6.54 12.43 -13.26
CA HIS A 135 6.77 11.08 -13.78
C HIS A 135 5.51 10.35 -14.22
N THR A 136 4.33 10.93 -14.00
CA THR A 136 3.04 10.24 -14.19
C THR A 136 2.86 9.70 -15.61
N VAL A 137 3.12 10.52 -16.65
CA VAL A 137 2.97 10.11 -18.05
C VAL A 137 3.98 9.02 -18.39
N TRP A 138 5.23 9.19 -18.00
CA TRP A 138 6.28 8.19 -18.23
C TRP A 138 5.95 6.83 -17.61
N ALA A 139 5.48 6.83 -16.38
CA ALA A 139 5.05 5.62 -15.68
C ALA A 139 3.84 4.93 -16.34
N MET A 140 2.86 5.71 -16.82
CA MET A 140 1.66 5.21 -17.48
C MET A 140 1.90 4.73 -18.92
N THR A 141 3.01 5.09 -19.54
CA THR A 141 3.41 4.69 -20.90
C THR A 141 4.54 3.66 -20.86
N GLU A 142 5.80 4.08 -20.92
CA GLU A 142 6.96 3.18 -20.95
C GLU A 142 7.01 2.24 -19.74
N GLY A 143 6.66 2.74 -18.55
CA GLY A 143 6.60 1.93 -17.34
C GLY A 143 5.60 0.77 -17.46
N LEU A 144 4.39 1.06 -17.91
CA LEU A 144 3.35 0.05 -18.13
C LEU A 144 3.73 -0.93 -19.25
N GLU A 145 4.23 -0.43 -20.39
CA GLU A 145 4.69 -1.28 -21.50
C GLU A 145 5.75 -2.27 -21.03
N SER A 146 6.69 -1.81 -20.20
CA SER A 146 7.76 -2.66 -19.64
C SER A 146 7.21 -3.80 -18.79
N LEU A 147 6.17 -3.54 -17.96
CA LEU A 147 5.52 -4.59 -17.19
C LEU A 147 4.72 -5.56 -18.08
N LEU A 148 4.06 -5.07 -19.12
CA LEU A 148 3.34 -5.91 -20.07
C LEU A 148 4.28 -6.84 -20.85
N GLU A 149 5.50 -6.39 -21.18
CA GLU A 149 6.55 -7.23 -21.76
C GLU A 149 7.01 -8.31 -20.77
N LEU A 150 7.32 -7.94 -19.52
CA LEU A 150 7.71 -8.89 -18.48
C LEU A 150 6.62 -9.92 -18.18
N LYS A 151 5.34 -9.53 -18.29
CA LYS A 151 4.20 -10.44 -18.19
C LYS A 151 4.21 -11.45 -19.34
N LYS A 152 4.46 -11.01 -20.59
CA LYS A 152 4.59 -11.90 -21.75
C LYS A 152 5.78 -12.86 -21.63
N GLU A 153 6.87 -12.43 -20.97
CA GLU A 153 8.04 -13.25 -20.68
C GLU A 153 7.81 -14.25 -19.52
N GLY A 154 6.63 -14.21 -18.87
CA GLY A 154 6.30 -15.10 -17.75
C GLY A 154 7.00 -14.73 -16.42
N ARG A 155 7.54 -13.52 -16.30
CA ARG A 155 8.22 -13.03 -15.07
C ARG A 155 7.23 -12.56 -14.02
N LEU A 156 6.02 -12.20 -14.41
CA LEU A 156 4.92 -11.81 -13.55
C LEU A 156 3.58 -12.25 -14.13
N GLY A 157 2.58 -12.42 -13.27
CA GLY A 157 1.23 -12.82 -13.66
C GLY A 157 0.32 -11.65 -13.99
N ASN A 158 0.35 -10.61 -13.20
CA ASN A 158 -0.62 -9.52 -13.27
C ASN A 158 0.04 -8.15 -13.11
N VAL A 159 -0.45 -7.17 -13.89
CA VAL A 159 0.02 -5.79 -13.88
C VAL A 159 -0.95 -4.92 -13.09
N SER A 160 -0.41 -4.03 -12.26
CA SER A 160 -1.17 -3.16 -11.38
C SER A 160 -0.47 -1.82 -11.18
N PHE A 161 -1.19 -0.89 -10.58
CA PHE A 161 -0.64 0.32 -9.98
C PHE A 161 -0.88 0.31 -8.46
N GLY A 162 -0.01 1.00 -7.72
CA GLY A 162 -0.17 1.30 -6.30
C GLY A 162 0.06 2.78 -6.08
N ILE A 163 -1.01 3.58 -6.09
CA ILE A 163 -0.98 5.05 -6.06
C ILE A 163 -2.04 5.61 -5.11
N TYR A 164 -1.99 6.91 -4.84
CA TYR A 164 -2.92 7.58 -3.94
C TYR A 164 -4.01 8.39 -4.66
N PRO A 165 -3.75 9.27 -5.67
CA PRO A 165 -4.74 10.21 -6.13
C PRO A 165 -5.92 9.58 -6.87
N MET A 166 -7.16 9.95 -6.48
CA MET A 166 -8.39 9.41 -7.07
C MET A 166 -8.57 9.79 -8.55
N ASP A 167 -8.17 10.99 -8.96
CA ASP A 167 -8.25 11.42 -10.35
C ASP A 167 -7.37 10.56 -11.27
N LEU A 168 -6.18 10.17 -10.81
CA LEU A 168 -5.33 9.23 -11.54
C LEU A 168 -5.93 7.82 -11.57
N TRP A 169 -6.56 7.36 -10.48
CA TRP A 169 -7.29 6.09 -10.47
C TRP A 169 -8.40 6.06 -11.50
N HIS A 170 -9.25 7.10 -11.57
CA HIS A 170 -10.31 7.18 -12.59
C HIS A 170 -9.74 7.09 -14.00
N ARG A 171 -8.64 7.79 -14.27
CA ARG A 171 -7.96 7.75 -15.55
C ARG A 171 -7.38 6.36 -15.84
N ILE A 172 -6.65 5.75 -14.91
CA ILE A 172 -6.04 4.42 -15.07
C ILE A 172 -7.11 3.36 -15.39
N PHE A 173 -8.24 3.37 -14.66
CA PHE A 173 -9.32 2.41 -14.87
C PHE A 173 -10.00 2.54 -16.23
N GLN A 174 -9.99 3.73 -16.83
CA GLN A 174 -10.60 4.01 -18.14
C GLN A 174 -9.64 3.75 -19.30
N GLU A 175 -8.35 4.08 -19.13
CA GLU A 175 -7.40 4.17 -20.24
C GLU A 175 -6.40 2.99 -20.30
N LEU A 176 -6.13 2.30 -19.18
CA LEU A 176 -5.00 1.38 -19.12
C LEU A 176 -5.40 -0.09 -18.92
N PRO A 177 -4.69 -1.04 -19.59
CA PRO A 177 -4.97 -2.47 -19.51
C PRO A 177 -4.38 -3.11 -18.25
N ILE A 178 -4.86 -2.74 -17.06
CA ILE A 178 -4.43 -3.32 -15.80
C ILE A 178 -5.28 -4.52 -15.38
N ASP A 179 -4.71 -5.40 -14.55
CA ASP A 179 -5.40 -6.58 -14.01
C ASP A 179 -5.89 -6.36 -12.59
N ALA A 180 -5.14 -5.59 -11.81
CA ALA A 180 -5.46 -5.26 -10.42
C ALA A 180 -5.11 -3.80 -10.09
N ALA A 181 -5.57 -3.32 -8.94
CA ALA A 181 -5.32 -1.98 -8.43
C ALA A 181 -5.10 -2.02 -6.91
N LEU A 182 -3.97 -1.52 -6.42
CA LEU A 182 -3.72 -1.34 -5.00
C LEU A 182 -4.11 0.09 -4.60
N VAL A 183 -5.36 0.23 -4.15
CA VAL A 183 -5.96 1.50 -3.73
C VAL A 183 -5.80 1.65 -2.22
N HIS A 184 -4.98 2.60 -1.78
CA HIS A 184 -4.72 2.79 -0.36
C HIS A 184 -5.31 4.09 0.18
N ASN A 185 -5.72 4.06 1.46
CA ASN A 185 -6.32 5.16 2.21
C ASN A 185 -7.70 5.67 1.72
N HIS A 186 -8.33 5.03 0.73
CA HIS A 186 -9.60 5.48 0.16
C HIS A 186 -10.82 4.60 0.53
N TYR A 187 -10.62 3.61 1.43
CA TYR A 187 -11.74 2.94 2.08
C TYR A 187 -11.43 2.70 3.56
N THR A 188 -11.59 3.76 4.32
CA THR A 188 -11.31 3.88 5.76
C THR A 188 -12.48 4.57 6.46
N LEU A 189 -12.45 4.71 7.80
CA LEU A 189 -13.50 5.40 8.56
C LEU A 189 -13.73 6.85 8.11
N ASN A 190 -12.74 7.49 7.51
CA ASN A 190 -12.79 8.89 7.07
C ASN A 190 -12.68 9.07 5.54
N ASP A 191 -12.64 8.01 4.76
CA ASP A 191 -12.60 8.11 3.30
C ASP A 191 -13.28 6.90 2.67
N MET A 192 -14.23 7.13 1.77
CA MET A 192 -14.98 6.08 1.08
C MET A 192 -14.91 6.20 -0.45
N ARG A 193 -14.01 7.02 -0.98
CA ARG A 193 -13.92 7.30 -2.42
C ARG A 193 -13.51 6.08 -3.26
N ALA A 194 -12.84 5.07 -2.67
CA ALA A 194 -12.59 3.83 -3.41
C ALA A 194 -13.87 3.16 -3.95
N LEU A 195 -15.06 3.46 -3.38
CA LEU A 195 -16.33 2.98 -3.89
C LEU A 195 -16.66 3.54 -5.27
N GLU A 196 -16.14 4.72 -5.64
CA GLU A 196 -16.32 5.34 -6.94
C GLU A 196 -15.69 4.52 -8.07
N LEU A 197 -14.69 3.69 -7.74
CA LEU A 197 -13.99 2.84 -8.70
C LEU A 197 -14.71 1.51 -9.00
N LEU A 198 -15.66 1.10 -8.14
CA LEU A 198 -16.31 -0.21 -8.26
C LEU A 198 -17.01 -0.44 -9.60
N PRO A 199 -17.77 0.54 -10.17
CA PRO A 199 -18.42 0.31 -11.48
C PRO A 199 -17.43 0.03 -12.60
N ALA A 200 -16.32 0.78 -12.66
CA ALA A 200 -15.28 0.58 -13.67
C ALA A 200 -14.48 -0.71 -13.41
N ALA A 201 -14.26 -1.06 -12.14
CA ALA A 201 -13.61 -2.31 -11.74
C ALA A 201 -14.43 -3.51 -12.17
N GLU A 202 -15.74 -3.49 -11.95
CA GLU A 202 -16.67 -4.56 -12.37
C GLU A 202 -16.71 -4.68 -13.88
N GLN A 203 -16.89 -3.58 -14.61
CA GLN A 203 -16.94 -3.55 -16.07
C GLN A 203 -15.68 -4.13 -16.71
N ASN A 204 -14.50 -3.86 -16.16
CA ASN A 204 -13.20 -4.29 -16.70
C ASN A 204 -12.62 -5.51 -15.97
N SER A 205 -13.37 -6.07 -15.01
CA SER A 205 -12.94 -7.18 -14.15
C SER A 205 -11.61 -6.92 -13.44
N ILE A 206 -11.35 -5.68 -13.03
CA ILE A 206 -10.13 -5.29 -12.31
C ILE A 206 -10.29 -5.64 -10.82
N GLY A 207 -9.31 -6.36 -10.26
CA GLY A 207 -9.29 -6.70 -8.84
C GLY A 207 -8.79 -5.53 -7.99
N ILE A 208 -9.63 -4.98 -7.10
CA ILE A 208 -9.20 -3.93 -6.17
C ILE A 208 -8.67 -4.55 -4.88
N ILE A 209 -7.44 -4.20 -4.51
CA ILE A 209 -6.81 -4.47 -3.23
C ILE A 209 -6.98 -3.20 -2.39
N ASN A 210 -7.81 -3.28 -1.33
CA ASN A 210 -8.00 -2.15 -0.41
C ASN A 210 -6.83 -2.07 0.56
N GLY A 211 -6.01 -1.03 0.48
CA GLY A 211 -4.82 -0.85 1.31
C GLY A 211 -5.02 0.18 2.43
N SER A 212 -4.18 0.06 3.47
CA SER A 212 -4.07 1.04 4.56
C SER A 212 -5.36 1.28 5.36
N PRO A 213 -5.98 0.24 5.94
CA PRO A 213 -7.23 0.38 6.72
C PRO A 213 -7.10 1.34 7.91
N PHE A 214 -5.88 1.61 8.34
CA PHE A 214 -5.59 2.53 9.46
C PHE A 214 -5.26 3.96 9.00
N ALA A 215 -5.59 4.34 7.76
CA ALA A 215 -5.36 5.67 7.20
C ALA A 215 -3.92 6.18 7.45
N SER A 216 -2.92 5.38 7.05
CA SER A 216 -1.48 5.68 7.24
C SER A 216 -1.10 6.00 8.69
N GLY A 217 -1.81 5.41 9.66
CA GLY A 217 -1.56 5.56 11.09
C GLY A 217 -2.53 6.49 11.83
N LEU A 218 -3.31 7.31 11.13
CA LEU A 218 -4.30 8.23 11.76
C LEU A 218 -5.38 7.50 12.58
N LEU A 219 -5.74 6.28 12.16
CA LEU A 219 -6.73 5.42 12.81
C LEU A 219 -6.10 4.28 13.63
N SER A 220 -4.83 4.43 14.01
CA SER A 220 -4.13 3.42 14.82
C SER A 220 -4.32 3.56 16.33
N GLY A 221 -4.88 4.68 16.79
CA GLY A 221 -4.92 5.05 18.21
C GLY A 221 -3.58 5.60 18.76
N ARG A 222 -2.56 5.75 17.91
CA ARG A 222 -1.25 6.33 18.23
C ARG A 222 -1.11 7.69 17.57
N GLU A 223 -0.08 8.44 17.95
CA GLU A 223 0.27 9.65 17.21
C GLU A 223 0.62 9.28 15.75
N ALA A 224 0.10 10.08 14.81
CA ALA A 224 0.41 9.90 13.41
C ALA A 224 1.91 10.12 13.16
N PRO A 225 2.52 9.40 12.21
CA PRO A 225 3.92 9.58 11.88
C PRO A 225 4.25 11.03 11.53
N ASP A 226 5.46 11.49 11.85
CA ASP A 226 5.91 12.87 11.58
C ASP A 226 5.89 13.22 10.09
N TRP A 227 6.07 12.23 9.22
CA TRP A 227 6.02 12.41 7.78
C TRP A 227 4.59 12.59 7.24
N HIS A 228 3.54 12.29 8.02
CA HIS A 228 2.16 12.42 7.55
C HIS A 228 1.76 13.90 7.44
N PRO A 229 1.23 14.35 6.28
CA PRO A 229 0.93 15.78 6.04
C PRO A 229 -0.33 16.31 6.73
N VAL A 230 -0.97 15.50 7.58
CA VAL A 230 -2.17 15.88 8.34
C VAL A 230 -1.92 17.14 9.19
N THR A 231 -2.85 18.09 9.14
CA THR A 231 -2.78 19.31 9.94
C THR A 231 -2.98 19.03 11.43
N ALA A 232 -2.52 19.94 12.31
CA ALA A 232 -2.76 19.83 13.75
C ALA A 232 -4.26 19.85 14.12
N GLU A 233 -5.07 20.56 13.33
CA GLU A 233 -6.53 20.61 13.50
C GLU A 233 -7.17 19.27 13.14
N ASP A 234 -6.85 18.73 11.98
CA ASP A 234 -7.36 17.42 11.55
C ASP A 234 -6.92 16.31 12.52
N ARG A 235 -5.66 16.34 12.97
CA ARG A 235 -5.11 15.38 13.94
C ARG A 235 -5.92 15.34 15.23
N ARG A 236 -6.45 16.50 15.70
CA ARG A 236 -7.32 16.55 16.87
C ARG A 236 -8.62 15.76 16.69
N LEU A 237 -9.20 15.78 15.49
CA LEU A 237 -10.42 15.00 15.19
C LEU A 237 -10.17 13.49 15.27
N PHE A 238 -9.06 13.01 14.70
CA PHE A 238 -8.69 11.60 14.83
C PHE A 238 -8.45 11.19 16.29
N ARG A 239 -7.80 12.07 17.07
CA ARG A 239 -7.62 11.83 18.50
C ARG A 239 -8.94 11.81 19.27
N GLN A 240 -9.87 12.70 18.97
CA GLN A 240 -11.22 12.68 19.55
C GLN A 240 -11.96 11.39 19.21
N ALA A 241 -11.90 10.93 17.98
CA ALA A 241 -12.51 9.66 17.55
C ALA A 241 -11.87 8.47 18.30
N ALA A 242 -10.54 8.45 18.47
CA ALA A 242 -9.86 7.41 19.21
C ALA A 242 -10.25 7.38 20.70
N LEU A 243 -10.30 8.54 21.35
CA LEU A 243 -10.74 8.65 22.75
C LEU A 243 -12.23 8.28 22.93
N PHE A 244 -13.06 8.57 21.93
CA PHE A 244 -14.45 8.15 21.96
C PHE A 244 -14.58 6.63 21.89
N CYS A 245 -13.86 5.97 20.98
CA CYS A 245 -13.79 4.51 20.89
C CYS A 245 -13.29 3.89 22.22
N GLU A 246 -12.22 4.44 22.79
CA GLU A 246 -11.64 3.95 24.04
C GLU A 246 -12.64 3.98 25.22
N LYS A 247 -13.44 5.05 25.33
CA LYS A 247 -14.52 5.14 26.33
C LYS A 247 -15.58 4.04 26.19
N HIS A 248 -15.73 3.47 24.99
CA HIS A 248 -16.62 2.35 24.72
C HIS A 248 -15.90 0.99 24.76
N GLY A 249 -14.64 0.96 25.24
CA GLY A 249 -13.86 -0.27 25.37
C GLY A 249 -13.38 -0.87 24.04
N VAL A 250 -13.44 -0.11 22.94
CA VAL A 250 -13.04 -0.56 21.61
C VAL A 250 -11.89 0.31 21.10
N PRO A 251 -10.70 -0.25 20.78
CA PRO A 251 -9.67 0.56 20.13
C PRO A 251 -10.11 0.98 18.73
N ILE A 252 -9.85 2.23 18.34
CA ILE A 252 -10.24 2.76 17.02
C ILE A 252 -9.67 1.92 15.87
N SER A 253 -8.50 1.32 16.05
CA SER A 253 -7.90 0.42 15.06
C SER A 253 -8.73 -0.83 14.81
N LYS A 254 -9.43 -1.36 15.82
CA LYS A 254 -10.38 -2.47 15.64
C LYS A 254 -11.53 -2.04 14.74
N LEU A 255 -12.19 -0.93 15.07
CA LEU A 255 -13.31 -0.40 14.29
C LEU A 255 -12.88 -0.09 12.85
N ALA A 256 -11.70 0.52 12.66
CA ALA A 256 -11.16 0.85 11.35
C ALA A 256 -10.90 -0.40 10.49
N LEU A 257 -10.32 -1.44 11.08
CA LEU A 257 -10.08 -2.71 10.37
C LEU A 257 -11.40 -3.39 10.00
N GLN A 258 -12.34 -3.48 10.95
CA GLN A 258 -13.66 -4.09 10.73
C GLN A 258 -14.41 -3.38 9.60
N PHE A 259 -14.48 -2.03 9.64
CA PHE A 259 -15.09 -1.23 8.58
C PHE A 259 -14.48 -1.53 7.22
N SER A 260 -13.14 -1.49 7.12
CA SER A 260 -12.43 -1.66 5.86
C SER A 260 -12.52 -3.08 5.29
N SER A 261 -12.63 -4.10 6.14
CA SER A 261 -12.49 -5.50 5.73
C SER A 261 -13.79 -6.31 5.72
N GLN A 262 -14.82 -5.89 6.48
CA GLN A 262 -16.07 -6.66 6.58
C GLN A 262 -17.13 -6.26 5.56
N SER A 263 -16.95 -5.14 4.86
CA SER A 263 -17.96 -4.61 3.93
C SER A 263 -18.28 -5.55 2.76
N GLY A 264 -17.40 -6.49 2.42
CA GLY A 264 -17.52 -7.36 1.24
C GLY A 264 -17.39 -6.63 -0.09
N LYS A 265 -17.08 -5.32 -0.08
CA LYS A 265 -16.93 -4.50 -1.30
C LYS A 265 -15.64 -4.77 -2.06
N PHE A 266 -14.60 -5.17 -1.35
CA PHE A 266 -13.28 -5.44 -1.91
C PHE A 266 -12.87 -6.88 -1.63
N PRO A 267 -12.19 -7.56 -2.57
CA PRO A 267 -11.74 -8.95 -2.41
C PRO A 267 -10.84 -9.15 -1.20
N THR A 268 -10.00 -8.16 -0.90
CA THR A 268 -9.04 -8.23 0.21
C THR A 268 -8.75 -6.85 0.79
N THR A 269 -8.46 -6.81 2.10
CA THR A 269 -7.95 -5.62 2.79
C THR A 269 -6.53 -5.91 3.28
N LEU A 270 -5.58 -5.06 2.85
CA LEU A 270 -4.17 -5.18 3.09
C LEU A 270 -3.79 -4.37 4.34
N PHE A 271 -3.48 -5.02 5.45
CA PHE A 271 -2.93 -4.40 6.65
C PHE A 271 -1.44 -4.69 6.81
N SER A 272 -0.73 -3.86 7.55
CA SER A 272 0.70 -4.05 7.82
C SER A 272 0.99 -4.21 9.30
N SER A 273 1.89 -5.13 9.64
CA SER A 273 2.39 -5.34 10.99
C SER A 273 3.76 -6.00 10.98
N SER A 274 4.59 -5.66 11.99
CA SER A 274 5.86 -6.34 12.28
C SER A 274 5.80 -7.22 13.53
N ARG A 275 4.61 -7.36 14.17
CA ARG A 275 4.43 -8.09 15.43
C ARG A 275 3.42 -9.21 15.31
N PRO A 276 3.75 -10.43 15.75
CA PRO A 276 2.83 -11.58 15.73
C PRO A 276 1.50 -11.34 16.44
N GLU A 277 1.54 -10.67 17.61
CA GLU A 277 0.31 -10.38 18.38
C GLU A 277 -0.63 -9.45 17.60
N SER A 278 -0.09 -8.42 16.93
CA SER A 278 -0.91 -7.52 16.11
C SER A 278 -1.54 -8.25 14.92
N VAL A 279 -0.83 -9.21 14.34
CA VAL A 279 -1.40 -10.07 13.27
C VAL A 279 -2.57 -10.90 13.81
N ARG A 280 -2.41 -11.53 14.99
CA ARG A 280 -3.47 -12.29 15.63
C ARG A 280 -4.68 -11.42 15.97
N HIS A 281 -4.44 -10.25 16.56
CA HIS A 281 -5.51 -9.30 16.89
C HIS A 281 -6.28 -8.84 15.65
N ASN A 282 -5.58 -8.49 14.56
CA ASN A 282 -6.24 -8.04 13.33
C ASN A 282 -7.13 -9.13 12.73
N ILE A 283 -6.69 -10.39 12.75
CA ILE A 283 -7.50 -11.50 12.26
C ILE A 283 -8.69 -11.76 13.18
N ALA A 284 -8.50 -11.78 14.51
CA ALA A 284 -9.58 -11.95 15.47
C ALA A 284 -10.62 -10.81 15.34
N TRP A 285 -10.18 -9.57 15.27
CA TRP A 285 -11.07 -8.41 15.09
C TRP A 285 -11.89 -8.45 13.80
N HIS A 286 -11.29 -8.96 12.71
CA HIS A 286 -12.04 -9.16 11.46
C HIS A 286 -13.19 -10.17 11.62
N GLU A 287 -13.05 -11.17 12.50
CA GLU A 287 -14.06 -12.20 12.73
C GLU A 287 -15.15 -11.76 13.71
N GLU A 288 -14.90 -10.75 14.54
CA GLU A 288 -15.88 -10.17 15.45
C GLU A 288 -16.82 -9.18 14.72
N PRO A 289 -18.11 -9.10 15.09
CA PRO A 289 -19.03 -8.18 14.44
C PRO A 289 -18.65 -6.72 14.71
N LEU A 290 -18.78 -5.89 13.68
CA LEU A 290 -18.65 -4.44 13.79
C LEU A 290 -19.83 -3.87 14.57
N ASP A 291 -19.57 -2.94 15.49
CA ASP A 291 -20.60 -2.18 16.21
C ASP A 291 -21.11 -1.03 15.31
N PRO A 292 -22.37 -1.08 14.83
CA PRO A 292 -22.90 -0.08 13.91
C PRO A 292 -23.20 1.27 14.59
N GLU A 293 -23.52 1.29 15.89
CA GLU A 293 -23.80 2.53 16.62
C GLU A 293 -22.50 3.29 16.87
N LEU A 294 -21.47 2.57 17.31
CA LEU A 294 -20.12 3.14 17.47
C LEU A 294 -19.58 3.67 16.14
N LEU A 295 -19.79 2.94 15.04
CA LEU A 295 -19.37 3.38 13.69
C LEU A 295 -19.99 4.72 13.32
N VAL A 296 -21.31 4.88 13.46
CA VAL A 296 -22.05 6.12 13.12
C VAL A 296 -21.50 7.30 13.92
N GLU A 297 -21.29 7.15 15.23
CA GLU A 297 -20.78 8.21 16.08
C GLU A 297 -19.34 8.60 15.74
N VAL A 298 -18.49 7.61 15.48
CA VAL A 298 -17.10 7.86 15.06
C VAL A 298 -17.04 8.58 13.70
N GLN A 299 -17.85 8.17 12.74
CA GLN A 299 -17.94 8.86 11.46
C GLN A 299 -18.50 10.27 11.60
N ARG A 300 -19.41 10.53 12.54
CA ARG A 300 -19.90 11.89 12.85
C ARG A 300 -18.77 12.77 13.40
N ILE A 301 -17.90 12.25 14.26
CA ILE A 301 -16.71 12.98 14.75
C ILE A 301 -15.75 13.27 13.61
N LEU A 302 -15.56 12.32 12.69
CA LEU A 302 -14.65 12.44 11.54
C LEU A 302 -15.26 13.19 10.35
N ALA A 303 -16.54 13.61 10.40
CA ALA A 303 -17.21 14.26 9.29
C ALA A 303 -16.46 15.46 8.69
N PRO A 304 -15.78 16.34 9.47
CA PRO A 304 -15.01 17.45 8.90
C PRO A 304 -13.79 17.03 8.07
N VAL A 305 -13.32 15.79 8.24
CA VAL A 305 -12.19 15.22 7.49
C VAL A 305 -12.60 14.08 6.55
N MET A 306 -13.92 13.92 6.34
CA MET A 306 -14.45 12.91 5.44
C MET A 306 -14.01 13.18 4.00
N ASN A 307 -13.42 12.17 3.35
CA ASN A 307 -12.89 12.23 1.98
C ASN A 307 -11.85 13.34 1.76
N LYS A 308 -11.22 13.82 2.83
CA LYS A 308 -10.16 14.82 2.74
C LYS A 308 -8.88 14.18 2.22
N GLN A 309 -8.30 14.80 1.20
CA GLN A 309 -7.04 14.39 0.63
C GLN A 309 -5.90 15.24 1.21
N TRP A 310 -4.80 14.60 1.53
CA TRP A 310 -3.57 15.27 1.98
C TRP A 310 -2.51 15.19 0.88
N ASP A 311 -1.72 16.26 0.75
CA ASP A 311 -0.63 16.31 -0.21
C ASP A 311 0.64 15.70 0.41
N TYR A 312 1.01 14.52 -0.07
CA TYR A 312 2.19 13.81 0.39
C TYR A 312 3.50 14.41 -0.16
N ASP A 313 3.49 15.20 -1.23
CA ASP A 313 4.68 15.91 -1.72
C ASP A 313 5.17 16.95 -0.71
N ILE A 314 4.26 17.63 -0.01
CA ILE A 314 4.60 18.57 1.07
C ILE A 314 5.32 17.85 2.23
N ALA A 315 4.99 16.60 2.48
CA ALA A 315 5.64 15.81 3.53
C ALA A 315 7.10 15.49 3.19
N VAL A 316 7.39 15.16 1.94
CA VAL A 316 8.76 14.91 1.45
C VAL A 316 9.58 16.20 1.52
N GLU A 317 9.03 17.35 1.13
CA GLU A 317 9.72 18.66 1.23
C GLU A 317 10.05 19.02 2.69
N LYS A 318 9.17 18.74 3.65
CA LYS A 318 9.42 18.97 5.08
C LYS A 318 10.51 18.05 5.65
N LEU A 319 10.59 16.81 5.19
CA LEU A 319 11.65 15.88 5.57
C LEU A 319 13.00 16.33 5.00
N ASN A 320 13.04 16.73 3.74
CA ASN A 320 14.24 17.21 3.07
C ASN A 320 14.75 18.54 3.66
N GLY A 321 13.85 19.42 4.10
CA GLY A 321 14.21 20.67 4.80
C GLY A 321 14.82 20.48 6.20
N ARG A 322 14.69 19.29 6.81
CA ARG A 322 15.33 18.92 8.09
C ARG A 322 16.73 18.34 7.95
N LEU A 323 17.17 18.04 6.71
CA LEU A 323 18.51 17.55 6.39
C LEU A 323 19.33 18.72 5.81
N PRO A 324 20.18 19.40 6.59
CA PRO A 324 21.00 20.49 6.08
C PRO A 324 22.09 19.93 5.16
N GLY A 325 22.01 20.24 3.87
CA GLY A 325 23.11 19.96 2.93
C GLY A 325 22.76 19.53 1.51
N LEU A 326 21.50 19.25 1.20
CA LEU A 326 21.11 18.87 -0.16
C LEU A 326 20.65 20.11 -0.94
N ARG A 327 21.53 20.65 -1.78
CA ARG A 327 21.19 21.66 -2.80
C ARG A 327 20.55 20.95 -3.99
N ARG A 328 19.40 21.46 -4.43
CA ARG A 328 18.81 21.13 -5.73
C ARG A 328 19.80 21.44 -6.84
N GLU A 329 20.32 20.44 -7.55
CA GLU A 329 20.76 20.63 -8.91
C GLU A 329 19.51 20.60 -9.79
N SER A 330 19.26 21.71 -10.48
CA SER A 330 18.15 21.87 -11.39
C SER A 330 18.30 20.88 -12.56
N TYR A 331 17.42 19.90 -12.60
CA TYR A 331 17.23 19.06 -13.79
C TYR A 331 16.49 19.90 -14.84
N GLU A 332 17.17 20.30 -15.91
CA GLU A 332 16.51 20.83 -17.10
C GLU A 332 15.99 19.66 -17.95
N PRO A 333 14.69 19.61 -18.22
CA PRO A 333 14.15 18.57 -19.08
C PRO A 333 14.67 18.78 -20.51
N SER A 334 15.33 17.76 -21.07
CA SER A 334 15.67 17.73 -22.47
C SER A 334 14.39 17.84 -23.30
N SER A 335 14.29 18.89 -24.08
CA SER A 335 13.19 19.15 -25.00
C SER A 335 13.21 18.14 -26.16
N ALA A 336 12.62 16.99 -25.97
CA ALA A 336 12.22 16.13 -27.07
C ALA A 336 10.85 16.60 -27.56
N LYS A 337 10.82 17.32 -28.65
CA LYS A 337 9.63 17.66 -29.41
C LYS A 337 9.05 16.37 -29.97
N PHE A 338 7.83 16.09 -29.63
CA PHE A 338 6.99 15.17 -30.41
C PHE A 338 6.29 16.00 -31.49
N GLU A 339 6.68 15.79 -32.75
CA GLU A 339 5.83 16.03 -33.92
C GLU A 339 4.95 14.82 -34.19
#